data_0d868378fbc1b2fae1cbe909b2667f10
#
_entry.id   0d868378fbc1b2fae1cbe909b2667f10
#
_cell.length_a   1.000
_cell.length_b   1.000
_cell.length_c   1.000
_cell.angle_alpha   90.00
_cell.angle_beta   90.00
_cell.angle_gamma   90.00
#
_symmetry.space_group_name_H-M   'P 1'
#
loop_
_entity.id
_entity.type
_entity.pdbx_description
1 polymer ?
#
loop_
_entity_poly.entity_id
_entity_poly.type
_entity_poly.pdbx_seq_one_letter_code
_entity_poly.pdbx_strand_id
1 'polypeptide(L)'
;IRRVARDLAEEVQRITQGLVHTNRVRLDHAATEITLAVRKPSAATVTAARALLAGRGPDQLRSWTEIQARDHLLLAEYPDSLQIPLQIFRIGNLHVAQWPGEIFAETGLELKQAQPRGTLFNISLANGWFGYIPPPRQHALGAYETWPLRNSLLETNAIPKLHSAFNQLIHQLP
;
A
#
# COMPACT_ATOMS: atom_id res chain seq x y z
N ILE A 1 -8.81 24.96 0.02
CA ILE A 1 -9.44 23.95 0.88
C ILE A 1 -10.96 24.11 0.89
N ARG A 2 -11.55 25.28 1.28
CA ARG A 2 -13.02 25.46 1.41
C ARG A 2 -13.81 25.16 0.13
N ARG A 3 -13.29 25.56 -1.05
CA ARG A 3 -13.93 25.25 -2.35
C ARG A 3 -14.01 23.75 -2.57
N VAL A 4 -12.88 23.04 -2.48
CA VAL A 4 -12.82 21.58 -2.67
C VAL A 4 -13.75 20.84 -1.71
N ALA A 5 -13.78 21.25 -0.43
CA ALA A 5 -14.68 20.66 0.56
C ALA A 5 -16.16 20.87 0.20
N ARG A 6 -16.52 22.06 -0.33
CA ARG A 6 -17.88 22.35 -0.77
C ARG A 6 -18.25 21.52 -1.99
N ASP A 7 -17.39 21.52 -3.03
CA ASP A 7 -17.63 20.78 -4.26
C ASP A 7 -17.85 19.28 -3.97
N LEU A 8 -17.06 18.72 -3.04
CA LEU A 8 -17.22 17.33 -2.60
C LEU A 8 -18.54 17.11 -1.84
N ALA A 9 -18.89 18.01 -0.92
CA ALA A 9 -20.13 17.91 -0.17
C ALA A 9 -21.38 18.02 -1.05
N GLU A 10 -21.36 18.94 -2.02
CA GLU A 10 -22.44 19.12 -3.01
C GLU A 10 -22.60 17.87 -3.89
N GLU A 11 -21.48 17.26 -4.33
CA GLU A 11 -21.53 16.02 -5.11
C GLU A 11 -22.08 14.84 -4.28
N VAL A 12 -21.66 14.69 -3.01
CA VAL A 12 -22.22 13.67 -2.12
C VAL A 12 -23.72 13.88 -1.94
N GLN A 13 -24.16 15.12 -1.71
CA GLN A 13 -25.59 15.45 -1.56
C GLN A 13 -26.38 15.13 -2.86
N ARG A 14 -25.85 15.49 -4.02
CA ARG A 14 -26.46 15.18 -5.32
C ARG A 14 -26.64 13.69 -5.53
N ILE A 15 -25.61 12.89 -5.22
CA ILE A 15 -25.66 11.42 -5.36
C ILE A 15 -26.69 10.83 -4.39
N THR A 16 -26.68 11.26 -3.13
CA THR A 16 -27.57 10.69 -2.10
C THR A 16 -29.05 10.92 -2.37
N GLN A 17 -29.42 11.99 -3.06
CA GLN A 17 -30.81 12.27 -3.46
C GLN A 17 -31.36 11.24 -4.48
N GLY A 18 -30.48 10.60 -5.27
CA GLY A 18 -30.85 9.63 -6.29
C GLY A 18 -30.69 8.16 -5.88
N LEU A 19 -30.30 7.89 -4.62
CA LEU A 19 -30.05 6.51 -4.18
C LEU A 19 -31.33 5.70 -4.06
N VAL A 20 -31.31 4.52 -4.68
CA VAL A 20 -32.30 3.48 -4.46
C VAL A 20 -31.76 2.48 -3.46
N HIS A 21 -32.39 2.38 -2.32
CA HIS A 21 -31.99 1.47 -1.26
C HIS A 21 -32.54 0.06 -1.49
N THR A 22 -31.73 -0.95 -1.17
CA THR A 22 -32.15 -2.35 -1.14
C THR A 22 -31.83 -2.94 0.23
N ASN A 23 -32.71 -3.83 0.70
CA ASN A 23 -32.50 -4.58 1.95
C ASN A 23 -31.95 -6.00 1.70
N ARG A 24 -31.66 -6.33 0.45
CA ARG A 24 -31.09 -7.63 0.06
C ARG A 24 -29.90 -7.40 -0.84
N VAL A 25 -28.75 -7.82 -0.37
CA VAL A 25 -27.50 -7.78 -1.12
C VAL A 25 -26.71 -9.06 -0.85
N ARG A 26 -26.13 -9.60 -1.89
CA ARG A 26 -25.20 -10.74 -1.74
C ARG A 26 -23.88 -10.21 -1.18
N LEU A 27 -23.36 -10.90 -0.17
CA LEU A 27 -22.05 -10.63 0.43
C LEU A 27 -21.17 -11.85 0.19
N ASP A 28 -19.98 -11.61 -0.34
CA ASP A 28 -18.95 -12.62 -0.55
C ASP A 28 -17.58 -12.05 -0.08
N HIS A 29 -16.65 -12.93 0.23
CA HIS A 29 -15.31 -12.57 0.67
C HIS A 29 -14.30 -13.59 0.15
N ALA A 30 -13.13 -13.10 -0.28
CA ALA A 30 -11.97 -13.92 -0.59
C ALA A 30 -10.72 -13.28 0.02
N ALA A 31 -9.79 -14.12 0.50
CA ALA A 31 -8.55 -13.69 1.10
C ALA A 31 -7.40 -14.63 0.72
N THR A 32 -6.19 -14.10 0.71
CA THR A 32 -4.96 -14.85 0.52
C THR A 32 -3.80 -14.14 1.21
N GLU A 33 -2.68 -14.81 1.32
CA GLU A 33 -1.40 -14.21 1.67
C GLU A 33 -0.41 -14.46 0.54
N ILE A 34 0.41 -13.47 0.23
CA ILE A 34 1.51 -13.61 -0.72
C ILE A 34 2.83 -13.25 -0.06
N THR A 35 3.88 -13.94 -0.46
CA THR A 35 5.23 -13.65 0.03
C THR A 35 5.87 -12.57 -0.85
N LEU A 36 6.28 -11.45 -0.23
CA LEU A 36 7.04 -10.40 -0.88
C LEU A 36 8.41 -10.25 -0.22
N ALA A 37 9.45 -10.03 -1.01
CA ALA A 37 10.79 -9.81 -0.50
C ALA A 37 10.93 -8.43 0.14
N VAL A 38 11.81 -8.33 1.13
CA VAL A 38 12.20 -7.08 1.78
C VAL A 38 13.47 -6.55 1.12
N ARG A 39 13.48 -5.25 0.79
CA ARG A 39 14.65 -4.56 0.23
C ARG A 39 15.67 -4.28 1.32
N LYS A 40 16.56 -5.23 1.56
CA LYS A 40 17.61 -5.12 2.57
C LYS A 40 18.67 -4.07 2.16
N PRO A 41 19.17 -3.26 3.11
CA PRO A 41 20.33 -2.42 2.87
C PRO A 41 21.58 -3.28 2.63
N SER A 42 22.51 -2.79 1.82
CA SER A 42 23.78 -3.46 1.60
C SER A 42 24.64 -3.50 2.88
N ALA A 43 25.59 -4.43 2.94
CA ALA A 43 26.56 -4.49 4.05
C ALA A 43 27.34 -3.18 4.20
N ALA A 44 27.68 -2.53 3.08
CA ALA A 44 28.36 -1.23 3.08
C ALA A 44 27.48 -0.13 3.69
N THR A 45 26.18 -0.11 3.33
CA THR A 45 25.20 0.83 3.91
C THR A 45 25.05 0.63 5.42
N VAL A 46 24.97 -0.61 5.88
CA VAL A 46 24.91 -0.96 7.30
C VAL A 46 26.15 -0.52 8.05
N THR A 47 27.36 -0.75 7.49
CA THR A 47 28.62 -0.32 8.09
C THR A 47 28.70 1.20 8.20
N ALA A 48 28.34 1.92 7.14
CA ALA A 48 28.33 3.39 7.14
C ALA A 48 27.32 3.94 8.15
N ALA A 49 26.13 3.33 8.25
CA ALA A 49 25.10 3.72 9.21
C ALA A 49 25.59 3.53 10.67
N ARG A 50 26.24 2.41 10.97
CA ARG A 50 26.85 2.18 12.31
C ARG A 50 27.92 3.20 12.65
N ALA A 51 28.79 3.52 11.70
CA ALA A 51 29.84 4.53 11.91
C ALA A 51 29.23 5.92 12.16
N LEU A 52 28.22 6.32 11.38
CA LEU A 52 27.55 7.61 11.54
C LEU A 52 26.84 7.75 12.90
N LEU A 53 26.28 6.67 13.42
CA LEU A 53 25.52 6.68 14.68
C LEU A 53 26.37 6.28 15.89
N ALA A 54 27.67 6.06 15.74
CA ALA A 54 28.53 5.66 16.83
C ALA A 54 28.49 6.68 17.99
N GLY A 55 28.21 6.18 19.19
CA GLY A 55 28.13 7.01 20.42
C GLY A 55 26.86 7.87 20.53
N ARG A 56 25.87 7.70 19.66
CA ARG A 56 24.58 8.43 19.69
C ARG A 56 23.46 7.58 20.23
N GLY A 57 22.67 8.14 21.13
CA GLY A 57 21.40 7.55 21.56
C GLY A 57 20.25 7.85 20.59
N PRO A 58 19.12 7.08 20.64
CA PRO A 58 17.98 7.25 19.73
C PRO A 58 17.37 8.66 19.79
N ASP A 59 17.40 9.33 20.93
CA ASP A 59 16.86 10.69 21.12
C ASP A 59 17.85 11.79 20.72
N GLN A 60 19.06 11.44 20.25
CA GLN A 60 20.11 12.37 19.88
C GLN A 60 20.23 12.61 18.39
N LEU A 61 19.38 11.99 17.58
CA LEU A 61 19.36 12.18 16.13
C LEU A 61 18.87 13.59 15.79
N ARG A 62 19.67 14.32 15.00
CA ARG A 62 19.43 15.74 14.67
C ARG A 62 19.23 16.00 13.18
N SER A 63 19.56 15.03 12.34
CA SER A 63 19.49 15.18 10.88
C SER A 63 18.68 14.06 10.24
N TRP A 64 18.17 14.35 9.04
CA TRP A 64 17.49 13.35 8.22
C TRP A 64 18.40 12.17 7.89
N THR A 65 19.67 12.43 7.61
CA THR A 65 20.67 11.39 7.32
C THR A 65 20.87 10.42 8.49
N GLU A 66 20.85 10.93 9.74
CA GLU A 66 20.94 10.09 10.93
C GLU A 66 19.68 9.26 11.14
N ILE A 67 18.51 9.82 10.84
CA ILE A 67 17.24 9.10 10.89
C ILE A 67 17.23 7.96 9.86
N GLN A 68 17.68 8.22 8.62
CA GLN A 68 17.82 7.18 7.60
C GLN A 68 18.83 6.11 7.99
N ALA A 69 19.97 6.50 8.55
CA ALA A 69 20.99 5.56 9.02
C ALA A 69 20.42 4.60 10.09
N ARG A 70 19.69 5.13 11.07
CA ARG A 70 18.97 4.31 12.06
C ARG A 70 17.99 3.36 11.38
N ASP A 71 17.24 3.86 10.42
CA ASP A 71 16.23 3.07 9.73
C ASP A 71 16.85 1.95 8.89
N HIS A 72 18.01 2.19 8.26
CA HIS A 72 18.79 1.14 7.59
C HIS A 72 19.22 0.03 8.56
N LEU A 73 19.70 0.41 9.78
CA LEU A 73 20.09 -0.60 10.77
C LEU A 73 18.89 -1.46 11.19
N LEU A 74 17.75 -0.83 11.45
CA LEU A 74 16.53 -1.56 11.81
C LEU A 74 16.03 -2.43 10.65
N LEU A 75 16.04 -1.93 9.42
CA LEU A 75 15.62 -2.70 8.24
C LEU A 75 16.53 -3.90 7.96
N ALA A 76 17.83 -3.80 8.30
CA ALA A 76 18.77 -4.92 8.20
C ALA A 76 18.37 -6.12 9.06
N GLU A 77 17.66 -5.89 10.17
CA GLU A 77 17.18 -6.93 11.11
C GLU A 77 15.86 -7.57 10.69
N TYR A 78 15.14 -6.98 9.70
CA TYR A 78 13.89 -7.56 9.20
C TYR A 78 14.14 -8.95 8.56
N PRO A 79 13.12 -9.81 8.46
CA PRO A 79 13.23 -11.03 7.66
C PRO A 79 13.45 -10.69 6.18
N ASP A 80 13.94 -11.65 5.39
CA ASP A 80 14.20 -11.44 3.95
C ASP A 80 12.91 -11.33 3.13
N SER A 81 11.80 -11.81 3.67
CA SER A 81 10.47 -11.72 3.08
C SER A 81 9.39 -11.60 4.15
N LEU A 82 8.23 -11.08 3.75
CA LEU A 82 7.06 -10.92 4.59
C LEU A 82 5.84 -11.57 3.93
N GLN A 83 4.94 -12.11 4.75
CA GLN A 83 3.61 -12.54 4.32
C GLN A 83 2.69 -11.33 4.31
N ILE A 84 2.13 -11.03 3.15
CA ILE A 84 1.29 -9.86 2.92
C ILE A 84 -0.15 -10.33 2.77
N PRO A 85 -1.03 -10.01 3.73
CA PRO A 85 -2.43 -10.38 3.66
C PRO A 85 -3.16 -9.52 2.63
N LEU A 86 -3.97 -10.16 1.80
CA LEU A 86 -4.84 -9.52 0.84
C LEU A 86 -6.27 -9.99 1.02
N GLN A 87 -7.20 -9.07 0.95
CA GLN A 87 -8.62 -9.37 1.05
C GLN A 87 -9.41 -8.58 0.02
N ILE A 88 -10.49 -9.20 -0.44
CA ILE A 88 -11.49 -8.54 -1.25
C ILE A 88 -12.88 -8.93 -0.76
N PHE A 89 -13.74 -7.94 -0.61
CA PHE A 89 -15.16 -8.15 -0.35
C PHE A 89 -15.97 -7.85 -1.60
N ARG A 90 -17.07 -8.57 -1.74
CA ARG A 90 -18.11 -8.25 -2.71
C ARG A 90 -19.39 -7.90 -1.99
N ILE A 91 -19.97 -6.76 -2.32
CA ILE A 91 -21.23 -6.26 -1.80
C ILE A 91 -22.13 -5.99 -3.00
N GLY A 92 -22.96 -6.97 -3.37
CA GLY A 92 -23.71 -6.94 -4.64
C GLY A 92 -22.76 -6.91 -5.84
N ASN A 93 -22.74 -5.80 -6.57
CA ASN A 93 -21.84 -5.58 -7.71
C ASN A 93 -20.58 -4.78 -7.36
N LEU A 94 -20.44 -4.34 -6.12
CA LEU A 94 -19.27 -3.61 -5.65
C LEU A 94 -18.22 -4.58 -5.12
N HIS A 95 -17.00 -4.48 -5.64
CA HIS A 95 -15.81 -5.11 -5.06
C HIS A 95 -15.06 -4.09 -4.21
N VAL A 96 -14.59 -4.51 -3.04
CA VAL A 96 -13.78 -3.67 -2.13
C VAL A 96 -12.43 -4.36 -1.93
N ALA A 97 -11.39 -3.84 -2.57
CA ALA A 97 -10.02 -4.33 -2.44
C ALA A 97 -9.32 -3.64 -1.28
N GLN A 98 -8.78 -4.42 -0.34
CA GLN A 98 -8.08 -3.93 0.83
C GLN A 98 -6.57 -4.05 0.64
N TRP A 99 -5.89 -2.90 0.60
CA TRP A 99 -4.45 -2.81 0.42
C TRP A 99 -3.75 -2.62 1.77
N PRO A 100 -2.81 -3.47 2.14
CA PRO A 100 -2.16 -3.39 3.46
C PRO A 100 -1.01 -2.38 3.50
N GLY A 101 -1.12 -1.28 2.79
CA GLY A 101 -0.12 -0.22 2.72
C GLY A 101 -0.62 1.00 1.96
N GLU A 102 0.27 1.96 1.77
CA GLU A 102 0.00 3.21 1.06
C GLU A 102 0.29 3.02 -0.43
N ILE A 103 -0.76 2.77 -1.22
CA ILE A 103 -0.64 2.61 -2.67
C ILE A 103 -0.74 3.95 -3.39
N PHE A 104 -0.10 4.05 -4.54
CA PHE A 104 -0.23 5.18 -5.46
C PHE A 104 -1.60 5.17 -6.14
N ALA A 105 -2.13 6.36 -6.45
CA ALA A 105 -3.45 6.50 -7.08
C ALA A 105 -3.56 5.71 -8.40
N GLU A 106 -2.50 5.74 -9.20
CA GLU A 106 -2.42 4.97 -10.45
C GLU A 106 -2.56 3.46 -10.25
N THR A 107 -1.97 2.91 -9.17
CA THR A 107 -2.12 1.49 -8.82
C THR A 107 -3.58 1.11 -8.62
N GLY A 108 -4.32 1.93 -7.87
CA GLY A 108 -5.75 1.72 -7.65
C GLY A 108 -6.58 1.87 -8.93
N LEU A 109 -6.21 2.82 -9.80
CA LEU A 109 -6.86 3.02 -11.10
C LEU A 109 -6.60 1.85 -12.05
N GLU A 110 -5.38 1.33 -12.11
CA GLU A 110 -5.02 0.16 -12.91
C GLU A 110 -5.83 -1.08 -12.50
N LEU A 111 -5.98 -1.34 -11.19
CA LEU A 111 -6.82 -2.44 -10.73
C LEU A 111 -8.29 -2.26 -11.12
N LYS A 112 -8.83 -1.03 -11.03
CA LYS A 112 -10.19 -0.71 -11.50
C LYS A 112 -10.36 -0.96 -12.99
N GLN A 113 -9.40 -0.54 -13.81
CA GLN A 113 -9.45 -0.71 -15.27
C GLN A 113 -9.37 -2.19 -15.70
N ALA A 114 -8.66 -3.00 -14.92
CA ALA A 114 -8.55 -4.43 -15.15
C ALA A 114 -9.86 -5.20 -14.83
N GLN A 115 -10.85 -4.54 -14.21
CA GLN A 115 -12.13 -5.16 -13.82
C GLN A 115 -13.28 -4.68 -14.71
N PRO A 116 -13.56 -5.33 -15.84
CA PRO A 116 -14.61 -4.90 -16.77
C PRO A 116 -16.03 -5.14 -16.25
N ARG A 117 -16.19 -5.90 -15.17
CA ARG A 117 -17.47 -6.25 -14.57
C ARG A 117 -17.54 -5.76 -13.14
N GLY A 118 -18.40 -4.76 -12.90
CA GLY A 118 -18.66 -4.23 -11.56
C GLY A 118 -17.83 -2.98 -11.21
N THR A 119 -18.16 -2.41 -10.07
CA THR A 119 -17.46 -1.26 -9.50
C THR A 119 -16.44 -1.76 -8.50
N LEU A 120 -15.20 -1.24 -8.56
CA LEU A 120 -14.16 -1.56 -7.59
C LEU A 120 -13.83 -0.33 -6.75
N PHE A 121 -13.80 -0.52 -5.45
CA PHE A 121 -13.38 0.46 -4.46
C PHE A 121 -12.07 -0.01 -3.79
N ASN A 122 -11.05 0.85 -3.76
CA ASN A 122 -9.78 0.55 -3.11
C ASN A 122 -9.74 1.21 -1.73
N ILE A 123 -9.30 0.47 -0.71
CA ILE A 123 -9.04 0.97 0.63
C ILE A 123 -7.56 0.73 0.93
N SER A 124 -6.78 1.80 1.03
CA SER A 124 -5.39 1.77 1.50
C SER A 124 -5.32 1.63 3.02
N LEU A 125 -4.19 1.18 3.54
CA LEU A 125 -3.93 0.98 4.98
C LEU A 125 -4.96 0.07 5.66
N ALA A 126 -5.47 -0.88 4.90
CA ALA A 126 -6.48 -1.82 5.37
C ALA A 126 -5.85 -3.20 5.59
N ASN A 127 -6.12 -3.79 6.75
CA ASN A 127 -5.66 -5.12 7.15
C ASN A 127 -4.13 -5.24 7.29
N GLY A 128 -3.45 -4.14 7.57
CA GLY A 128 -2.01 -4.08 7.80
C GLY A 128 -1.38 -2.77 7.35
N TRP A 129 -0.12 -2.58 7.72
CA TRP A 129 0.68 -1.45 7.27
C TRP A 129 2.09 -1.93 6.89
N PHE A 130 2.35 -2.02 5.60
CA PHE A 130 3.67 -2.38 5.05
C PHE A 130 4.34 -1.18 4.35
N GLY A 131 3.96 0.03 4.76
CA GLY A 131 4.48 1.30 4.25
C GLY A 131 3.98 1.65 2.86
N TYR A 132 4.75 2.49 2.16
CA TYR A 132 4.52 2.82 0.76
C TYR A 132 4.77 1.62 -0.14
N ILE A 133 3.91 1.42 -1.11
CA ILE A 133 4.05 0.36 -2.12
C ILE A 133 4.04 1.02 -3.51
N PRO A 134 5.16 1.61 -3.94
CA PRO A 134 5.28 2.26 -5.23
C PRO A 134 5.28 1.23 -6.37
N PRO A 135 4.65 1.53 -7.52
CA PRO A 135 4.82 0.71 -8.70
C PRO A 135 6.25 0.85 -9.29
N PRO A 136 6.70 -0.11 -10.13
CA PRO A 136 8.07 -0.13 -10.65
C PRO A 136 8.51 1.19 -11.31
N ARG A 137 7.60 1.87 -12.01
CA ARG A 137 7.89 3.17 -12.64
C ARG A 137 8.22 4.28 -11.65
N GLN A 138 7.58 4.28 -10.47
CA GLN A 138 7.87 5.26 -9.42
C GLN A 138 9.21 4.96 -8.75
N HIS A 139 9.57 3.69 -8.58
CA HIS A 139 10.91 3.32 -8.14
C HIS A 139 12.01 3.84 -9.07
N ALA A 140 11.78 3.83 -10.39
CA ALA A 140 12.73 4.36 -11.37
C ALA A 140 12.87 5.89 -11.31
N LEU A 141 11.81 6.60 -10.93
CA LEU A 141 11.83 8.06 -10.75
C LEU A 141 12.47 8.48 -9.43
N GLY A 142 12.43 7.65 -8.43
CA GLY A 142 12.91 7.97 -7.08
C GLY A 142 11.90 8.76 -6.27
N ALA A 143 12.35 9.46 -5.26
CA ALA A 143 11.63 10.24 -4.25
C ALA A 143 11.36 9.46 -2.96
N TYR A 144 10.84 10.17 -1.96
CA TYR A 144 10.71 9.73 -0.57
C TYR A 144 10.03 8.34 -0.42
N GLU A 145 8.94 8.12 -1.15
CA GLU A 145 8.14 6.89 -1.06
C GLU A 145 8.86 5.67 -1.62
N THR A 146 9.99 5.88 -2.34
CA THR A 146 10.75 4.80 -2.98
C THR A 146 12.05 4.45 -2.26
N TRP A 147 12.45 5.24 -1.26
CA TRP A 147 13.68 4.97 -0.52
C TRP A 147 13.57 3.65 0.25
N PRO A 148 14.63 2.79 0.23
CA PRO A 148 14.59 1.50 0.90
C PRO A 148 14.73 1.67 2.42
N LEU A 149 13.67 2.10 3.05
CA LEU A 149 13.49 2.33 4.48
C LEU A 149 12.31 1.49 4.97
N ARG A 150 12.09 1.44 6.28
CA ARG A 150 10.98 0.66 6.86
C ARG A 150 9.58 1.11 6.40
N ASN A 151 9.45 2.36 5.98
CA ASN A 151 8.22 2.91 5.43
C ASN A 151 8.07 2.67 3.90
N SER A 152 9.03 1.99 3.25
CA SER A 152 8.96 1.54 1.85
C SER A 152 9.86 0.33 1.65
N LEU A 153 9.53 -0.75 2.31
CA LEU A 153 10.43 -1.89 2.51
C LEU A 153 10.28 -3.02 1.49
N LEU A 154 9.14 -3.07 0.78
CA LEU A 154 8.84 -4.19 -0.12
C LEU A 154 9.61 -4.09 -1.44
N GLU A 155 9.79 -5.22 -2.09
CA GLU A 155 10.45 -5.35 -3.39
C GLU A 155 9.83 -4.45 -4.46
N THR A 156 10.64 -4.03 -5.45
CA THR A 156 10.19 -3.11 -6.51
C THR A 156 9.08 -3.67 -7.39
N ASN A 157 8.96 -5.00 -7.46
CA ASN A 157 7.91 -5.70 -8.20
C ASN A 157 6.70 -6.10 -7.33
N ALA A 158 6.53 -5.47 -6.15
CA ALA A 158 5.41 -5.77 -5.27
C ALA A 158 4.05 -5.53 -5.94
N ILE A 159 3.84 -4.37 -6.59
CA ILE A 159 2.55 -4.04 -7.22
C ILE A 159 2.11 -5.04 -8.28
N PRO A 160 2.92 -5.45 -9.26
CA PRO A 160 2.52 -6.50 -10.20
C PRO A 160 2.08 -7.81 -9.54
N LYS A 161 2.75 -8.23 -8.48
CA LYS A 161 2.40 -9.44 -7.72
C LYS A 161 1.06 -9.27 -6.96
N LEU A 162 0.88 -8.11 -6.33
CA LEU A 162 -0.37 -7.76 -5.63
C LEU A 162 -1.56 -7.68 -6.61
N HIS A 163 -1.38 -7.04 -7.77
CA HIS A 163 -2.41 -7.00 -8.84
C HIS A 163 -2.79 -8.41 -9.30
N SER A 164 -1.80 -9.29 -9.53
CA SER A 164 -2.06 -10.68 -9.92
C SER A 164 -2.88 -11.41 -8.86
N ALA A 165 -2.53 -11.25 -7.58
CA ALA A 165 -3.25 -11.88 -6.48
C ALA A 165 -4.68 -11.31 -6.34
N PHE A 166 -4.89 -9.99 -6.44
CA PHE A 166 -6.24 -9.41 -6.44
C PHE A 166 -7.10 -9.91 -7.61
N ASN A 167 -6.54 -10.01 -8.81
CA ASN A 167 -7.25 -10.57 -9.95
C ASN A 167 -7.69 -12.02 -9.69
N GLN A 168 -6.82 -12.83 -9.09
CA GLN A 168 -7.18 -14.20 -8.71
C GLN A 168 -8.30 -14.23 -7.66
N LEU A 169 -8.23 -13.38 -6.62
CA LEU A 169 -9.28 -13.28 -5.61
C LEU A 169 -10.62 -12.86 -6.21
N ILE A 170 -10.63 -11.87 -7.12
CA ILE A 170 -11.84 -11.42 -7.80
C ILE A 170 -12.49 -12.55 -8.62
N HIS A 171 -11.68 -13.36 -9.30
CA HIS A 171 -12.18 -14.50 -10.08
C HIS A 171 -12.72 -15.65 -9.21
N GLN A 172 -12.32 -15.74 -7.95
CA GLN A 172 -12.86 -16.73 -7.00
C GLN A 172 -14.24 -16.31 -6.46
N LEU A 173 -14.57 -15.02 -6.52
CA LEU A 173 -15.87 -14.53 -6.07
C LEU A 173 -16.95 -14.87 -7.13
N PRO A 174 -18.02 -15.54 -6.72
CA PRO A 174 -19.07 -16.03 -7.63
C PRO A 174 -19.91 -14.93 -8.27
#